data_d4339c525e18ed1797d375e43a58d5fc
#
_entry.id   d4339c525e18ed1797d375e43a58d5fc
#
_cell.length_a   1.000
_cell.length_b   1.000
_cell.length_c   1.000
_cell.angle_alpha   90.00
_cell.angle_beta   90.00
_cell.angle_gamma   90.00
#
_symmetry.space_group_name_H-M   'P 1'
#
loop_
_entity.id
_entity.type
_entity.pdbx_description
1 polymer ?
#
loop_
_entity_poly.entity_id
_entity_poly.type
_entity_poly.pdbx_seq_one_letter_code
_entity_poly.pdbx_strand_id
1 'polypeptide(L)'
;EKQLAYGEYLYSFYFIVFLFLVISSIVIVVKRKSNVIMRFCKKWFLYLAAFLIAANLVFVFNNIQSILIQYSTSLSLSSFLGIYLIREIINFLLLAVTLIMFGLAGESLRNEAFKSKPYSSFLHYLRSSFYSRQVSRAIFFGYCLFFILIGIQAVIFYLGQKYLGVWKEWFRLTQFSTAYLPFLTAFAVGLNASFNEEVLFRLFGITWGKKYLKNTVLAVI
;
A
#
# COMPACT_ATOMS: atom_id res chain seq x y z
N GLU A 1 1.17 6.79 31.00
CA GLU A 1 2.56 6.97 30.48
C GLU A 1 3.18 5.66 29.97
N LYS A 2 3.06 4.51 30.67
CA LYS A 2 3.65 3.22 30.21
C LYS A 2 3.03 2.66 28.93
N GLN A 3 1.76 2.90 28.66
CA GLN A 3 1.11 2.38 27.42
C GLN A 3 1.54 3.14 26.15
N LEU A 4 1.84 4.44 26.25
CA LEU A 4 2.41 5.22 25.16
C LEU A 4 3.78 4.69 24.73
N ALA A 5 4.63 4.29 25.72
CA ALA A 5 5.97 3.77 25.44
C ALA A 5 5.96 2.50 24.56
N TYR A 6 5.02 1.56 24.77
CA TYR A 6 4.94 0.34 23.97
C TYR A 6 4.56 0.64 22.49
N GLY A 7 3.68 1.60 22.25
CA GLY A 7 3.31 2.03 20.89
C GLY A 7 4.50 2.63 20.14
N GLU A 8 5.31 3.44 20.79
CA GLU A 8 6.50 4.06 20.19
C GLU A 8 7.59 3.02 19.84
N TYR A 9 7.81 2.01 20.69
CA TYR A 9 8.73 0.92 20.38
C TYR A 9 8.28 0.08 19.19
N LEU A 10 7.00 -0.25 19.10
CA LEU A 10 6.44 -0.98 17.96
C LEU A 10 6.55 -0.17 16.66
N TYR A 11 6.28 1.12 16.72
CA TYR A 11 6.42 2.01 15.57
C TYR A 11 7.89 2.12 15.11
N SER A 12 8.82 2.27 16.05
CA SER A 12 10.26 2.32 15.76
C SER A 12 10.75 1.01 15.16
N PHE A 13 10.32 -0.14 15.68
CA PHE A 13 10.63 -1.44 15.13
C PHE A 13 10.11 -1.60 13.69
N TYR A 14 8.84 -1.23 13.45
CA TYR A 14 8.24 -1.24 12.11
C TYR A 14 9.05 -0.36 11.14
N PHE A 15 9.45 0.82 11.57
CA PHE A 15 10.23 1.74 10.74
C PHE A 15 11.61 1.17 10.37
N ILE A 16 12.29 0.52 11.30
CA ILE A 16 13.59 -0.14 11.05
C ILE A 16 13.43 -1.27 10.04
N VAL A 17 12.41 -2.13 10.20
CA VAL A 17 12.11 -3.22 9.25
C VAL A 17 11.80 -2.65 7.88
N PHE A 18 10.99 -1.61 7.79
CA PHE A 18 10.66 -0.96 6.52
C PHE A 18 11.91 -0.39 5.83
N LEU A 19 12.78 0.31 6.56
CA LEU A 19 14.06 0.81 6.03
C LEU A 19 14.94 -0.31 5.51
N PHE A 20 15.05 -1.41 6.24
CA PHE A 20 15.80 -2.59 5.80
C PHE A 20 15.26 -3.15 4.48
N LEU A 21 13.93 -3.24 4.33
CA LEU A 21 13.30 -3.69 3.08
C LEU A 21 13.57 -2.71 1.91
N VAL A 22 13.50 -1.40 2.16
CA VAL A 22 13.82 -0.37 1.16
C VAL A 22 15.26 -0.50 0.70
N ILE A 23 16.22 -0.57 1.63
CA ILE A 23 17.65 -0.73 1.30
C ILE A 23 17.87 -2.03 0.52
N SER A 24 17.26 -3.15 0.95
CA SER A 24 17.35 -4.43 0.25
C SER A 24 16.82 -4.33 -1.18
N SER A 25 15.71 -3.64 -1.39
CA SER A 25 15.13 -3.44 -2.73
C SER A 25 16.06 -2.63 -3.64
N ILE A 26 16.66 -1.55 -3.13
CA ILE A 26 17.62 -0.72 -3.86
C ILE A 26 18.85 -1.55 -4.27
N VAL A 27 19.43 -2.31 -3.35
CA VAL A 27 20.60 -3.17 -3.63
C VAL A 27 20.27 -4.20 -4.73
N ILE A 28 19.09 -4.81 -4.69
CA ILE A 28 18.65 -5.77 -5.71
C ILE A 28 18.50 -5.09 -7.07
N VAL A 29 17.85 -3.93 -7.12
CA VAL A 29 17.64 -3.16 -8.37
C VAL A 29 18.99 -2.76 -8.97
N VAL A 30 19.91 -2.25 -8.17
CA VAL A 30 21.25 -1.82 -8.64
C VAL A 30 22.06 -3.02 -9.16
N LYS A 31 22.12 -4.13 -8.41
CA LYS A 31 22.84 -5.34 -8.80
C LYS A 31 22.29 -6.00 -10.07
N ARG A 32 21.00 -5.80 -10.37
CA ARG A 32 20.31 -6.46 -11.49
C ARG A 32 19.92 -5.51 -12.63
N LYS A 33 20.51 -4.32 -12.67
CA LYS A 33 20.21 -3.27 -13.65
C LYS A 33 20.27 -3.74 -15.11
N SER A 34 21.10 -4.73 -15.43
CA SER A 34 21.23 -5.31 -16.79
C SER A 34 20.15 -6.32 -17.16
N ASN A 35 19.28 -6.72 -16.22
CA ASN A 35 18.27 -7.73 -16.46
C ASN A 35 17.20 -7.21 -17.45
N VAL A 36 16.96 -7.96 -18.54
CA VAL A 36 15.97 -7.62 -19.59
C VAL A 36 14.57 -7.44 -19.01
N ILE A 37 14.19 -8.26 -18.03
CA ILE A 37 12.89 -8.20 -17.34
C ILE A 37 12.70 -6.84 -16.67
N MET A 38 13.74 -6.31 -15.99
CA MET A 38 13.67 -5.00 -15.35
C MET A 38 13.43 -3.87 -16.35
N ARG A 39 14.06 -3.92 -17.55
CA ARG A 39 13.84 -2.90 -18.58
C ARG A 39 12.39 -2.90 -19.06
N PHE A 40 11.80 -4.07 -19.23
CA PHE A 40 10.42 -4.21 -19.68
C PHE A 40 9.42 -3.75 -18.59
N CYS A 41 9.61 -4.20 -17.35
CA CYS A 41 8.71 -3.87 -16.24
C CYS A 41 8.81 -2.41 -15.80
N LYS A 42 9.96 -1.73 -16.01
CA LYS A 42 10.17 -0.33 -15.61
C LYS A 42 9.08 0.61 -16.13
N LYS A 43 8.71 0.51 -17.41
CA LYS A 43 7.67 1.36 -18.02
C LYS A 43 6.33 1.19 -17.32
N TRP A 44 5.97 -0.04 -16.99
CA TRP A 44 4.70 -0.36 -16.34
C TRP A 44 4.61 0.16 -14.91
N PHE A 45 5.68 0.01 -14.13
CA PHE A 45 5.72 0.58 -12.79
C PHE A 45 5.72 2.11 -12.81
N LEU A 46 6.30 2.75 -13.83
CA LEU A 46 6.19 4.19 -14.03
C LEU A 46 4.75 4.61 -14.34
N TYR A 47 4.04 3.91 -15.22
CA TYR A 47 2.62 4.20 -15.50
C TYR A 47 1.75 3.98 -14.27
N LEU A 48 1.99 2.91 -13.52
CA LEU A 48 1.28 2.63 -12.28
C LEU A 48 1.54 3.74 -11.23
N ALA A 49 2.78 4.15 -11.06
CA ALA A 49 3.14 5.23 -10.16
C ALA A 49 2.48 6.56 -10.57
N ALA A 50 2.50 6.90 -11.86
CA ALA A 50 1.82 8.08 -12.38
C ALA A 50 0.31 8.04 -12.13
N PHE A 51 -0.33 6.87 -12.35
CA PHE A 51 -1.74 6.66 -12.06
C PHE A 51 -2.06 6.85 -10.56
N LEU A 52 -1.23 6.30 -9.67
CA LEU A 52 -1.42 6.48 -8.23
C LEU A 52 -1.22 7.92 -7.78
N ILE A 53 -0.23 8.64 -8.35
CA ILE A 53 -0.06 10.08 -8.09
C ILE A 53 -1.32 10.85 -8.51
N ALA A 54 -1.85 10.58 -9.71
CA ALA A 54 -3.07 11.23 -10.18
C ALA A 54 -4.28 10.92 -9.27
N ALA A 55 -4.46 9.66 -8.85
CA ALA A 55 -5.51 9.26 -7.92
C ALA A 55 -5.38 9.96 -6.56
N ASN A 56 -4.15 10.12 -6.05
CA ASN A 56 -3.89 10.84 -4.80
C ASN A 56 -4.13 12.33 -4.92
N LEU A 57 -3.82 12.96 -6.05
CA LEU A 57 -4.18 14.35 -6.30
C LEU A 57 -5.70 14.55 -6.30
N VAL A 58 -6.44 13.68 -6.99
CA VAL A 58 -7.91 13.68 -6.95
C VAL A 58 -8.42 13.51 -5.51
N PHE A 59 -7.81 12.63 -4.72
CA PHE A 59 -8.13 12.45 -3.31
C PHE A 59 -7.95 13.74 -2.50
N VAL A 60 -6.81 14.45 -2.67
CA VAL A 60 -6.55 15.73 -1.96
C VAL A 60 -7.62 16.77 -2.29
N PHE A 61 -7.92 16.97 -3.58
CA PHE A 61 -8.95 17.93 -4.00
C PHE A 61 -10.34 17.53 -3.51
N ASN A 62 -10.67 16.25 -3.52
CA ASN A 62 -11.95 15.74 -3.04
C ASN A 62 -12.13 15.91 -1.51
N ASN A 63 -11.04 15.95 -0.76
CA ASN A 63 -11.05 16.06 0.71
C ASN A 63 -10.60 17.43 1.23
N ILE A 64 -10.62 18.47 0.41
CA ILE A 64 -10.12 19.81 0.80
C ILE A 64 -10.86 20.37 2.04
N GLN A 65 -12.13 20.05 2.22
CA GLN A 65 -12.88 20.47 3.40
C GLN A 65 -12.35 19.83 4.68
N SER A 66 -12.01 18.55 4.64
CA SER A 66 -11.38 17.85 5.77
C SER A 66 -10.02 18.44 6.13
N ILE A 67 -9.29 18.91 5.12
CA ILE A 67 -8.01 19.62 5.31
C ILE A 67 -8.23 20.96 5.98
N LEU A 68 -9.26 21.72 5.55
CA LEU A 68 -9.61 23.03 6.12
C LEU A 68 -10.07 22.95 7.59
N ILE A 69 -10.65 21.84 8.03
CA ILE A 69 -10.99 21.62 9.44
C ILE A 69 -9.73 21.61 10.33
N GLN A 70 -8.58 21.22 9.78
CA GLN A 70 -7.29 21.21 10.50
C GLN A 70 -6.55 22.55 10.41
N TYR A 71 -7.13 23.55 9.74
CA TYR A 71 -6.51 24.85 9.57
C TYR A 71 -6.36 25.58 10.90
N SER A 72 -5.12 25.97 11.20
CA SER A 72 -4.80 26.82 12.35
C SER A 72 -4.69 28.29 11.92
N THR A 73 -5.34 29.18 12.63
CA THR A 73 -5.30 30.64 12.37
C THR A 73 -3.93 31.28 12.62
N SER A 74 -2.94 30.52 13.10
CA SER A 74 -1.55 30.99 13.26
C SER A 74 -0.84 31.27 11.94
N LEU A 75 -1.34 30.73 10.82
CA LEU A 75 -0.81 30.93 9.47
C LEU A 75 -1.88 31.56 8.58
N SER A 76 -1.48 32.22 7.49
CA SER A 76 -2.43 32.58 6.45
C SER A 76 -2.97 31.33 5.76
N LEU A 77 -4.22 31.35 5.29
CA LEU A 77 -4.83 30.21 4.61
C LEU A 77 -4.02 29.74 3.39
N SER A 78 -3.50 30.70 2.61
CA SER A 78 -2.65 30.39 1.44
C SER A 78 -1.34 29.69 1.84
N SER A 79 -0.69 30.15 2.91
CA SER A 79 0.52 29.52 3.44
C SER A 79 0.24 28.11 3.95
N PHE A 80 -0.86 27.91 4.70
CA PHE A 80 -1.27 26.60 5.19
C PHE A 80 -1.52 25.62 4.03
N LEU A 81 -2.32 26.01 3.04
CA LEU A 81 -2.59 25.17 1.88
C LEU A 81 -1.33 24.88 1.05
N GLY A 82 -0.45 25.88 0.89
CA GLY A 82 0.83 25.70 0.20
C GLY A 82 1.72 24.66 0.88
N ILE A 83 1.91 24.77 2.19
CA ILE A 83 2.70 23.81 2.98
C ILE A 83 2.07 22.41 2.92
N TYR A 84 0.74 22.33 3.05
CA TYR A 84 0.02 21.06 2.96
C TYR A 84 0.24 20.39 1.60
N LEU A 85 0.04 21.12 0.49
CA LEU A 85 0.22 20.58 -0.86
C LEU A 85 1.66 20.13 -1.13
N ILE A 86 2.66 20.90 -0.70
CA ILE A 86 4.07 20.52 -0.83
C ILE A 86 4.33 19.21 -0.08
N ARG A 87 3.85 19.09 1.16
CA ARG A 87 3.97 17.88 1.96
C ARG A 87 3.35 16.67 1.24
N GLU A 88 2.13 16.82 0.72
CA GLU A 88 1.44 15.72 0.02
C GLU A 88 2.15 15.33 -1.29
N ILE A 89 2.65 16.30 -2.05
CA ILE A 89 3.43 16.02 -3.27
C ILE A 89 4.69 15.20 -2.91
N ILE A 90 5.41 15.59 -1.86
CA ILE A 90 6.59 14.85 -1.40
C ILE A 90 6.21 13.42 -1.00
N ASN A 91 5.11 13.24 -0.25
CA ASN A 91 4.60 11.93 0.15
C ASN A 91 4.26 11.06 -1.07
N PHE A 92 3.59 11.63 -2.08
CA PHE A 92 3.23 10.90 -3.30
C PHE A 92 4.45 10.51 -4.13
N LEU A 93 5.47 11.36 -4.20
CA LEU A 93 6.73 11.05 -4.86
C LEU A 93 7.48 9.93 -4.14
N LEU A 94 7.54 9.97 -2.80
CA LEU A 94 8.15 8.90 -2.00
C LEU A 94 7.40 7.58 -2.19
N LEU A 95 6.06 7.61 -2.16
CA LEU A 95 5.23 6.44 -2.44
C LEU A 95 5.50 5.87 -3.84
N ALA A 96 5.58 6.72 -4.86
CA ALA A 96 5.87 6.30 -6.22
C ALA A 96 7.26 5.66 -6.35
N VAL A 97 8.28 6.26 -5.75
CA VAL A 97 9.65 5.72 -5.75
C VAL A 97 9.72 4.37 -5.04
N THR A 98 9.10 4.24 -3.87
CA THR A 98 9.09 2.98 -3.12
C THR A 98 8.36 1.88 -3.89
N LEU A 99 7.22 2.18 -4.50
CA LEU A 99 6.46 1.24 -5.32
C LEU A 99 7.27 0.77 -6.54
N ILE A 100 7.97 1.67 -7.24
CA ILE A 100 8.82 1.32 -8.37
C ILE A 100 9.97 0.41 -7.91
N MET A 101 10.63 0.75 -6.80
CA MET A 101 11.77 -0.01 -6.28
C MET A 101 11.35 -1.41 -5.83
N PHE A 102 10.29 -1.53 -5.04
CA PHE A 102 9.77 -2.83 -4.61
C PHE A 102 9.23 -3.65 -5.79
N GLY A 103 8.54 -3.01 -6.73
CA GLY A 103 8.02 -3.67 -7.91
C GLY A 103 9.12 -4.26 -8.79
N LEU A 104 10.15 -3.48 -9.12
CA LEU A 104 11.29 -3.93 -9.91
C LEU A 104 12.10 -5.00 -9.20
N ALA A 105 12.36 -4.83 -7.90
CA ALA A 105 13.04 -5.83 -7.09
C ALA A 105 12.27 -7.15 -7.03
N GLY A 106 10.97 -7.09 -6.74
CA GLY A 106 10.08 -8.23 -6.67
C GLY A 106 9.99 -9.00 -8.00
N GLU A 107 9.76 -8.32 -9.12
CA GLU A 107 9.74 -8.96 -10.44
C GLU A 107 11.09 -9.60 -10.80
N SER A 108 12.19 -8.96 -10.45
CA SER A 108 13.53 -9.53 -10.70
C SER A 108 13.79 -10.79 -9.89
N LEU A 109 13.25 -10.88 -8.67
CA LEU A 109 13.39 -12.05 -7.78
C LEU A 109 12.39 -13.16 -8.10
N ARG A 110 11.20 -12.82 -8.59
CA ARG A 110 10.11 -13.77 -8.83
C ARG A 110 10.50 -14.97 -9.68
N ASN A 111 11.19 -14.72 -10.78
CA ASN A 111 11.60 -15.79 -11.69
C ASN A 111 12.60 -16.77 -11.06
N GLU A 112 13.46 -16.28 -10.17
CA GLU A 112 14.40 -17.15 -9.44
C GLU A 112 13.72 -17.89 -8.28
N ALA A 113 12.86 -17.18 -7.54
CA ALA A 113 12.17 -17.74 -6.38
C ALA A 113 11.17 -18.83 -6.77
N PHE A 114 10.48 -18.67 -7.90
CA PHE A 114 9.40 -19.58 -8.30
C PHE A 114 9.74 -20.46 -9.52
N LYS A 115 10.97 -20.37 -10.06
CA LYS A 115 11.38 -21.12 -11.27
C LYS A 115 10.32 -21.04 -12.39
N SER A 116 9.61 -19.92 -12.47
CA SER A 116 8.57 -19.70 -13.46
C SER A 116 9.16 -19.56 -14.86
N LYS A 117 8.39 -19.94 -15.88
CA LYS A 117 8.83 -19.81 -17.28
C LYS A 117 9.38 -18.40 -17.54
N PRO A 118 10.54 -18.26 -18.21
CA PRO A 118 11.37 -17.05 -18.19
C PRO A 118 10.75 -15.77 -18.76
N TYR A 119 9.54 -15.80 -19.28
CA TYR A 119 8.94 -14.64 -19.98
C TYR A 119 7.52 -14.25 -19.57
N SER A 120 6.96 -14.80 -18.49
CA SER A 120 5.67 -14.36 -18.02
C SER A 120 5.81 -13.18 -17.04
N SER A 121 5.71 -11.94 -17.55
CA SER A 121 5.55 -10.80 -16.66
C SER A 121 4.21 -10.91 -15.94
N PHE A 122 4.12 -10.39 -14.72
CA PHE A 122 2.87 -10.35 -13.94
C PHE A 122 1.71 -9.75 -14.75
N LEU A 123 1.96 -8.75 -15.57
CA LEU A 123 0.98 -8.12 -16.45
C LEU A 123 0.51 -9.02 -17.61
N HIS A 124 1.42 -9.80 -18.19
CA HIS A 124 1.02 -10.78 -19.20
C HIS A 124 0.12 -11.85 -18.58
N TYR A 125 0.44 -12.29 -17.36
CA TYR A 125 -0.39 -13.22 -16.61
C TYR A 125 -1.76 -12.62 -16.28
N LEU A 126 -1.82 -11.37 -15.77
CA LEU A 126 -3.07 -10.67 -15.52
C LEU A 126 -3.94 -10.59 -16.79
N ARG A 127 -3.37 -10.14 -17.89
CA ARG A 127 -4.12 -9.98 -19.14
C ARG A 127 -4.64 -11.30 -19.71
N SER A 128 -3.85 -12.37 -19.64
CA SER A 128 -4.23 -13.69 -20.14
C SER A 128 -5.19 -14.44 -19.24
N SER A 129 -5.15 -14.15 -17.92
CA SER A 129 -5.92 -14.89 -16.91
C SER A 129 -7.14 -14.13 -16.40
N PHE A 130 -7.33 -12.85 -16.77
CA PHE A 130 -8.35 -11.99 -16.19
C PHE A 130 -9.76 -12.56 -16.28
N TYR A 131 -10.10 -13.20 -17.40
CA TYR A 131 -11.40 -13.85 -17.63
C TYR A 131 -11.41 -15.35 -17.26
N SER A 132 -10.40 -15.83 -16.55
CA SER A 132 -10.33 -17.24 -16.16
C SER A 132 -11.27 -17.56 -14.98
N ARG A 133 -11.79 -18.81 -14.94
CA ARG A 133 -12.56 -19.30 -13.79
C ARG A 133 -11.79 -19.18 -12.47
N GLN A 134 -10.47 -19.26 -12.50
CA GLN A 134 -9.63 -19.14 -11.30
C GLN A 134 -9.70 -17.72 -10.74
N VAL A 135 -9.63 -16.69 -11.58
CA VAL A 135 -9.73 -15.28 -11.16
C VAL A 135 -11.13 -14.99 -10.64
N SER A 136 -12.18 -15.47 -11.32
CA SER A 136 -13.56 -15.28 -10.85
C SER A 136 -13.78 -15.92 -9.46
N ARG A 137 -13.28 -17.15 -9.24
CA ARG A 137 -13.31 -17.78 -7.92
C ARG A 137 -12.50 -17.00 -6.88
N ALA A 138 -11.31 -16.53 -7.22
CA ALA A 138 -10.47 -15.75 -6.30
C ALA A 138 -11.17 -14.44 -5.88
N ILE A 139 -11.85 -13.76 -6.82
CA ILE A 139 -12.65 -12.56 -6.54
C ILE A 139 -13.80 -12.91 -5.57
N PHE A 140 -14.54 -13.98 -5.86
CA PHE A 140 -15.65 -14.42 -4.98
C PHE A 140 -15.16 -14.74 -3.56
N PHE A 141 -14.11 -15.55 -3.42
CA PHE A 141 -13.51 -15.83 -2.12
C PHE A 141 -12.96 -14.59 -1.43
N GLY A 142 -12.39 -13.65 -2.18
CA GLY A 142 -11.93 -12.36 -1.66
C GLY A 142 -13.07 -11.56 -1.03
N TYR A 143 -14.23 -11.48 -1.68
CA TYR A 143 -15.44 -10.84 -1.11
C TYR A 143 -15.94 -11.59 0.13
N CYS A 144 -16.00 -12.92 0.11
CA CYS A 144 -16.40 -13.70 1.28
C CYS A 144 -15.49 -13.44 2.48
N LEU A 145 -14.17 -13.46 2.28
CA LEU A 145 -13.19 -13.15 3.33
C LEU A 145 -13.34 -11.71 3.83
N PHE A 146 -13.57 -10.76 2.94
CA PHE A 146 -13.79 -9.36 3.31
C PHE A 146 -14.98 -9.21 4.26
N PHE A 147 -16.13 -9.82 3.94
CA PHE A 147 -17.31 -9.77 4.82
C PHE A 147 -17.08 -10.47 6.15
N ILE A 148 -16.35 -11.60 6.16
CA ILE A 148 -15.97 -12.29 7.40
C ILE A 148 -15.09 -11.39 8.26
N LEU A 149 -14.07 -10.74 7.69
CA LEU A 149 -13.18 -9.86 8.42
C LEU A 149 -13.91 -8.63 8.98
N ILE A 150 -14.80 -8.01 8.20
CA ILE A 150 -15.65 -6.91 8.72
C ILE A 150 -16.54 -7.40 9.85
N GLY A 151 -17.14 -8.58 9.74
CA GLY A 151 -17.95 -9.17 10.80
C GLY A 151 -17.15 -9.38 12.09
N ILE A 152 -15.96 -9.98 11.98
CA ILE A 152 -15.04 -10.16 13.12
C ILE A 152 -14.66 -8.81 13.73
N GLN A 153 -14.30 -7.83 12.89
CA GLN A 153 -13.94 -6.49 13.35
C GLN A 153 -15.10 -5.82 14.09
N ALA A 154 -16.33 -5.92 13.59
CA ALA A 154 -17.51 -5.38 14.23
C ALA A 154 -17.74 -6.01 15.61
N VAL A 155 -17.59 -7.34 15.73
CA VAL A 155 -17.71 -8.05 17.01
C VAL A 155 -16.63 -7.60 17.99
N ILE A 156 -15.37 -7.50 17.55
CA ILE A 156 -14.27 -7.04 18.41
C ILE A 156 -14.52 -5.61 18.91
N PHE A 157 -14.97 -4.70 18.04
CA PHE A 157 -15.30 -3.33 18.44
C PHE A 157 -16.49 -3.30 19.41
N TYR A 158 -17.55 -4.07 19.15
CA TYR A 158 -18.71 -4.14 20.03
C TYR A 158 -18.32 -4.63 21.44
N LEU A 159 -17.56 -5.71 21.52
CA LEU A 159 -17.09 -6.26 22.80
C LEU A 159 -16.09 -5.29 23.49
N GLY A 160 -15.16 -4.70 22.72
CA GLY A 160 -14.22 -3.72 23.23
C GLY A 160 -14.91 -2.47 23.78
N GLN A 161 -15.93 -1.95 23.08
CA GLN A 161 -16.73 -0.83 23.58
C GLN A 161 -17.49 -1.19 24.84
N LYS A 162 -18.13 -2.36 24.88
CA LYS A 162 -18.96 -2.79 26.00
C LYS A 162 -18.16 -3.08 27.27
N TYR A 163 -16.99 -3.72 27.15
CA TYR A 163 -16.23 -4.22 28.30
C TYR A 163 -14.97 -3.44 28.63
N LEU A 164 -14.38 -2.76 27.64
CA LEU A 164 -13.08 -2.07 27.77
C LEU A 164 -13.18 -0.57 27.53
N GLY A 165 -14.35 -0.02 27.18
CA GLY A 165 -14.52 1.39 26.86
C GLY A 165 -13.75 1.85 25.61
N VAL A 166 -13.45 0.94 24.70
CA VAL A 166 -12.71 1.26 23.45
C VAL A 166 -13.60 2.02 22.49
N TRP A 167 -13.11 3.15 21.98
CA TRP A 167 -13.81 3.94 20.96
C TRP A 167 -13.06 3.88 19.64
N LYS A 168 -13.83 3.88 18.54
CA LYS A 168 -13.27 3.93 17.21
C LYS A 168 -12.69 5.33 16.94
N GLU A 169 -11.54 5.39 16.30
CA GLU A 169 -10.94 6.65 15.90
C GLU A 169 -11.88 7.46 14.99
N TRP A 170 -12.24 8.66 15.43
CA TRP A 170 -13.22 9.53 14.76
C TRP A 170 -12.67 10.14 13.45
N PHE A 171 -11.36 10.29 13.36
CA PHE A 171 -10.70 10.99 12.26
C PHE A 171 -11.04 10.42 10.87
N ARG A 172 -11.08 9.10 10.73
CA ARG A 172 -11.42 8.47 9.44
C ARG A 172 -12.87 8.69 9.05
N LEU A 173 -13.79 8.72 9.99
CA LEU A 173 -15.20 8.99 9.71
C LEU A 173 -15.42 10.42 9.23
N THR A 174 -14.76 11.40 9.84
CA THR A 174 -14.83 12.80 9.39
C THR A 174 -14.27 12.96 7.98
N GLN A 175 -13.18 12.29 7.63
CA GLN A 175 -12.59 12.34 6.31
C GLN A 175 -13.55 11.87 5.20
N PHE A 176 -14.34 10.83 5.45
CA PHE A 176 -15.35 10.37 4.49
C PHE A 176 -16.59 11.25 4.45
N SER A 177 -17.03 11.77 5.60
CA SER A 177 -18.25 12.59 5.70
C SER A 177 -18.09 14.01 5.16
N THR A 178 -16.87 14.56 5.14
CA THR A 178 -16.57 15.92 4.63
C THR A 178 -16.07 15.95 3.19
N ALA A 179 -15.88 14.77 2.56
CA ALA A 179 -15.48 14.69 1.17
C ALA A 179 -16.60 15.16 0.23
N TYR A 180 -16.25 15.83 -0.87
CA TYR A 180 -17.24 16.18 -1.90
C TYR A 180 -17.93 14.95 -2.48
N LEU A 181 -17.17 13.90 -2.77
CA LEU A 181 -17.64 12.62 -3.29
C LEU A 181 -17.03 11.49 -2.45
N PRO A 182 -17.74 11.00 -1.41
CA PRO A 182 -17.21 9.98 -0.50
C PRO A 182 -16.69 8.70 -1.18
N PHE A 183 -17.32 8.28 -2.28
CA PHE A 183 -16.89 7.11 -3.03
C PHE A 183 -15.50 7.29 -3.67
N LEU A 184 -15.14 8.50 -4.12
CA LEU A 184 -13.79 8.77 -4.66
C LEU A 184 -12.73 8.67 -3.56
N THR A 185 -13.04 9.13 -2.35
CA THR A 185 -12.17 8.95 -1.19
C THR A 185 -11.96 7.47 -0.89
N ALA A 186 -13.04 6.68 -0.81
CA ALA A 186 -12.97 5.25 -0.57
C ALA A 186 -12.17 4.53 -1.67
N PHE A 187 -12.40 4.88 -2.93
CA PHE A 187 -11.69 4.32 -4.08
C PHE A 187 -10.19 4.63 -4.04
N ALA A 188 -9.81 5.89 -3.80
CA ALA A 188 -8.39 6.29 -3.74
C ALA A 188 -7.67 5.62 -2.56
N VAL A 189 -8.28 5.56 -1.38
CA VAL A 189 -7.74 4.85 -0.20
C VAL A 189 -7.58 3.37 -0.49
N GLY A 190 -8.61 2.73 -1.07
CA GLY A 190 -8.58 1.32 -1.44
C GLY A 190 -7.50 1.00 -2.47
N LEU A 191 -7.33 1.84 -3.50
CA LEU A 191 -6.26 1.71 -4.49
C LEU A 191 -4.88 1.79 -3.83
N ASN A 192 -4.63 2.81 -3.01
CA ASN A 192 -3.34 2.96 -2.35
C ASN A 192 -3.02 1.77 -1.44
N ALA A 193 -3.96 1.33 -0.61
CA ALA A 193 -3.80 0.17 0.24
C ALA A 193 -3.49 -1.09 -0.59
N SER A 194 -4.34 -1.39 -1.58
CA SER A 194 -4.20 -2.58 -2.42
C SER A 194 -2.87 -2.63 -3.17
N PHE A 195 -2.45 -1.53 -3.81
CA PHE A 195 -1.19 -1.53 -4.54
C PHE A 195 0.03 -1.62 -3.64
N ASN A 196 0.02 -0.95 -2.48
CA ASN A 196 1.10 -1.05 -1.53
C ASN A 196 1.21 -2.47 -0.96
N GLU A 197 0.10 -3.07 -0.57
CA GLU A 197 0.08 -4.42 -0.02
C GLU A 197 0.49 -5.47 -1.07
N GLU A 198 -0.03 -5.39 -2.29
CA GLU A 198 0.31 -6.32 -3.35
C GLU A 198 1.76 -6.21 -3.80
N VAL A 199 2.29 -4.99 -3.94
CA VAL A 199 3.67 -4.79 -4.40
C VAL A 199 4.68 -5.03 -3.29
N LEU A 200 4.44 -4.48 -2.09
CA LEU A 200 5.39 -4.61 -0.98
C LEU A 200 5.38 -6.02 -0.39
N PHE A 201 4.20 -6.55 -0.01
CA PHE A 201 4.16 -7.83 0.70
C PHE A 201 4.15 -9.01 -0.27
N ARG A 202 3.29 -9.03 -1.28
CA ARG A 202 3.17 -10.20 -2.15
C ARG A 202 4.26 -10.25 -3.21
N LEU A 203 4.47 -9.18 -3.98
CA LEU A 203 5.44 -9.21 -5.06
C LEU A 203 6.88 -9.17 -4.53
N PHE A 204 7.20 -8.30 -3.59
CA PHE A 204 8.55 -8.19 -3.04
C PHE A 204 8.76 -9.08 -1.82
N GLY A 205 7.95 -8.95 -0.77
CA GLY A 205 8.14 -9.65 0.50
C GLY A 205 8.19 -11.16 0.36
N ILE A 206 7.17 -11.77 -0.27
CA ILE A 206 7.12 -13.22 -0.47
C ILE A 206 8.25 -13.71 -1.37
N THR A 207 8.57 -12.99 -2.46
CA THR A 207 9.65 -13.40 -3.37
C THR A 207 11.02 -13.28 -2.72
N TRP A 208 11.24 -12.24 -1.94
CA TRP A 208 12.44 -12.01 -1.16
C TRP A 208 12.58 -13.09 -0.06
N GLY A 209 11.53 -13.28 0.74
CA GLY A 209 11.49 -14.30 1.79
C GLY A 209 11.76 -15.72 1.22
N LYS A 210 11.05 -16.10 0.15
CA LYS A 210 11.25 -17.42 -0.47
C LYS A 210 12.65 -17.61 -1.01
N LYS A 211 13.27 -16.58 -1.56
CA LYS A 211 14.64 -16.68 -2.08
C LYS A 211 15.66 -16.90 -0.96
N TYR A 212 15.56 -16.16 0.13
CA TYR A 212 16.57 -16.17 1.19
C TYR A 212 16.28 -17.22 2.27
N LEU A 213 15.00 -17.44 2.64
CA LEU A 213 14.62 -18.46 3.63
C LEU A 213 14.46 -19.86 3.03
N LYS A 214 14.42 -19.97 1.69
CA LYS A 214 14.24 -21.24 0.95
C LYS A 214 12.98 -22.02 1.33
N ASN A 215 12.13 -21.49 2.18
CA ASN A 215 10.88 -22.08 2.66
C ASN A 215 9.70 -21.18 2.30
N THR A 216 8.71 -21.72 1.59
CA THR A 216 7.54 -20.95 1.15
C THR A 216 6.61 -20.59 2.32
N VAL A 217 6.48 -21.47 3.32
CA VAL A 217 5.62 -21.23 4.49
C VAL A 217 6.18 -20.07 5.32
N LEU A 218 7.49 -20.12 5.63
CA LEU A 218 8.16 -19.04 6.37
C LEU A 218 8.21 -17.71 5.60
N ALA A 219 8.04 -17.73 4.28
CA ALA A 219 8.02 -16.51 3.48
C ALA A 219 6.62 -15.84 3.45
N VAL A 220 5.57 -16.55 3.87
CA VAL A 220 4.17 -16.08 3.87
C VAL A 220 3.69 -15.68 5.27
N ILE A 221 4.27 -16.28 6.33
CA ILE A 221 4.03 -15.91 7.73
C ILE A 221 4.86 -14.67 8.08
#